data_e43d40bdd2bd866ada051d2aaeba3c88
#
_entry.id   e43d40bdd2bd866ada051d2aaeba3c88
#
_cell.length_a   1.000
_cell.length_b   1.000
_cell.length_c   1.000
_cell.angle_alpha   90.00
_cell.angle_beta   90.00
_cell.angle_gamma   90.00
#
_symmetry.space_group_name_H-M   'P 1'
#
loop_
_entity.id
_entity.type
_entity.pdbx_description
1 polymer ?
#
loop_
_entity_poly.entity_id
_entity_poly.type
_entity_poly.pdbx_seq_one_letter_code
_entity_poly.pdbx_strand_id
1 'polypeptide(L)'
;MDAASKKKLKAQAHGLKPVIIVGQAGLTDAVLAETEIALNTHELIKVKIRAERDDRKQISEKICVSTGAELIQSIGQVTVIYRLNPKK
;
A
#
# COMPACT_ATOMS: atom_id res chain seq x y z
N MET A 1 -6.31 8.85 -11.01
CA MET A 1 -5.42 8.03 -11.85
C MET A 1 -6.27 7.24 -12.83
N ASP A 2 -5.90 7.19 -14.10
CA ASP A 2 -6.68 6.49 -15.10
C ASP A 2 -6.39 4.97 -15.12
N ALA A 3 -7.21 4.23 -15.88
CA ALA A 3 -7.12 2.76 -15.93
C ALA A 3 -5.79 2.29 -16.55
N ALA A 4 -5.27 3.02 -17.52
CA ALA A 4 -4.01 2.66 -18.18
C ALA A 4 -2.82 2.79 -17.22
N SER A 5 -2.79 3.85 -16.43
CA SER A 5 -1.76 4.07 -15.41
C SER A 5 -1.82 3.00 -14.33
N LYS A 6 -3.03 2.67 -13.85
CA LYS A 6 -3.20 1.59 -12.86
C LYS A 6 -2.73 0.25 -13.40
N LYS A 7 -3.07 -0.07 -14.64
CA LYS A 7 -2.65 -1.32 -15.28
C LYS A 7 -1.13 -1.43 -15.34
N LYS A 8 -0.45 -0.35 -15.71
CA LYS A 8 1.01 -0.29 -15.75
C LYS A 8 1.62 -0.51 -14.38
N LEU A 9 1.06 0.12 -13.35
CA LEU A 9 1.53 -0.03 -11.96
C LEU A 9 1.29 -1.44 -11.43
N LYS A 10 0.16 -2.07 -11.78
CA LYS A 10 -0.09 -3.47 -11.43
C LYS A 10 0.97 -4.39 -12.02
N ALA A 11 1.35 -4.17 -13.27
CA ALA A 11 2.39 -4.95 -13.93
C ALA A 11 3.75 -4.76 -13.23
N GLN A 12 4.09 -3.54 -12.87
CA GLN A 12 5.33 -3.25 -12.15
C GLN A 12 5.34 -3.92 -10.76
N ALA A 13 4.19 -3.97 -10.11
CA ALA A 13 4.07 -4.56 -8.76
C ALA A 13 4.27 -6.07 -8.75
N HIS A 14 4.08 -6.76 -9.86
CA HIS A 14 4.24 -8.22 -9.93
C HIS A 14 5.60 -8.70 -9.45
N GLY A 15 6.65 -7.94 -9.69
CA GLY A 15 8.00 -8.30 -9.26
C GLY A 15 8.37 -7.85 -7.85
N LEU A 16 7.48 -7.14 -7.17
CA LEU A 16 7.77 -6.60 -5.85
C LEU A 16 7.38 -7.58 -4.75
N LYS A 17 8.10 -7.49 -3.63
CA LYS A 17 7.74 -8.20 -2.40
C LYS A 17 7.14 -7.21 -1.40
N PRO A 18 6.26 -7.66 -0.49
CA PRO A 18 5.74 -6.79 0.55
C PRO A 18 6.88 -6.21 1.39
N VAL A 19 6.86 -4.89 1.57
CA VAL A 19 7.86 -4.17 2.39
C VAL A 19 7.27 -3.73 3.72
N ILE A 20 5.95 -3.73 3.83
CA ILE A 20 5.22 -3.39 5.06
C ILE A 20 4.34 -4.57 5.43
N ILE A 21 4.32 -4.92 6.72
CA ILE A 21 3.45 -5.98 7.24
C ILE A 21 2.61 -5.41 8.37
N VAL A 22 1.29 -5.48 8.21
CA VAL A 22 0.35 -5.12 9.27
C VAL A 22 -0.03 -6.40 9.99
N GLY A 23 0.38 -6.52 11.25
CA GLY A 23 0.11 -7.70 12.07
C GLY A 23 -1.22 -7.65 12.79
N GLN A 24 -1.40 -8.52 13.79
CA GLN A 24 -2.63 -8.63 14.56
C GLN A 24 -2.97 -7.37 15.36
N ALA A 25 -1.98 -6.59 15.73
CA ALA A 25 -2.19 -5.32 16.41
C ALA A 25 -2.89 -4.28 15.54
N GLY A 26 -3.01 -4.54 14.25
CA GLY A 26 -3.62 -3.64 13.30
C GLY A 26 -2.72 -2.50 12.88
N LEU A 27 -3.33 -1.43 12.40
CA LEU A 27 -2.60 -0.26 11.93
C LEU A 27 -2.17 0.61 13.11
N THR A 28 -0.86 0.68 13.34
CA THR A 28 -0.27 1.49 14.41
C THR A 28 0.44 2.71 13.82
N ASP A 29 0.78 3.68 14.68
CA ASP A 29 1.56 4.85 14.26
C ASP A 29 2.93 4.44 13.71
N ALA A 30 3.54 3.41 14.28
CA ALA A 30 4.82 2.89 13.81
C ALA A 30 4.71 2.33 12.39
N VAL A 31 3.64 1.58 12.11
CA VAL A 31 3.39 1.04 10.77
C VAL A 31 3.15 2.16 9.77
N LEU A 32 2.39 3.19 10.15
CA LEU A 32 2.16 4.36 9.30
C LEU A 32 3.47 5.08 9.00
N ALA A 33 4.32 5.26 9.99
CA ALA A 33 5.63 5.90 9.80
C ALA A 33 6.50 5.12 8.83
N GLU A 34 6.55 3.78 8.97
CA GLU A 34 7.28 2.91 8.04
C GLU A 34 6.71 2.98 6.63
N THR A 35 5.40 3.06 6.51
CA THR A 35 4.71 3.18 5.20
C THR A 35 5.09 4.48 4.51
N GLU A 36 5.13 5.59 5.26
CA GLU A 36 5.57 6.88 4.73
C GLU A 36 7.00 6.81 4.18
N ILE A 37 7.91 6.20 4.94
CA ILE A 37 9.30 6.04 4.50
C ILE A 37 9.37 5.19 3.23
N ALA A 38 8.64 4.08 3.19
CA ALA A 38 8.63 3.19 2.03
C ALA A 38 8.09 3.88 0.78
N LEU A 39 7.01 4.66 0.92
CA LEU A 39 6.43 5.43 -0.19
C LEU A 39 7.37 6.52 -0.69
N ASN A 40 8.08 7.18 0.21
CA ASN A 40 9.09 8.18 -0.17
C ASN A 40 10.26 7.56 -0.92
N THR A 41 10.62 6.32 -0.61
CA THR A 41 11.74 5.63 -1.22
C THR A 41 11.36 4.98 -2.55
N HIS A 42 10.23 4.29 -2.60
CA HIS A 42 9.86 3.41 -3.73
C HIS A 42 8.67 3.89 -4.56
N GLU A 43 7.84 4.77 -4.06
CA GLU A 43 6.58 5.23 -4.65
C GLU A 43 5.52 4.14 -4.78
N LEU A 44 5.87 2.98 -5.31
CA LEU A 44 4.99 1.82 -5.47
C LEU A 44 5.44 0.72 -4.50
N ILE A 45 4.55 0.31 -3.60
CA ILE A 45 4.88 -0.70 -2.60
C ILE A 45 3.74 -1.70 -2.43
N LYS A 46 4.09 -2.88 -1.89
CA LYS A 46 3.12 -3.88 -1.44
C LYS A 46 3.08 -3.87 0.09
N VAL A 47 1.86 -3.93 0.60
CA VAL A 47 1.59 -4.02 2.05
C VAL A 47 0.86 -5.33 2.30
N LYS A 48 1.41 -6.18 3.16
CA LYS A 48 0.73 -7.40 3.58
C LYS A 48 -0.07 -7.11 4.83
N ILE A 49 -1.38 -7.37 4.79
CA ILE A 49 -2.29 -7.10 5.90
C ILE A 49 -2.84 -8.44 6.41
N ARG A 50 -2.41 -8.84 7.61
CA ARG A 50 -2.82 -10.11 8.23
C ARG A 50 -4.11 -9.91 9.01
N ALA A 51 -5.21 -9.82 8.28
CA ALA A 51 -6.53 -9.61 8.84
C ALA A 51 -7.58 -10.27 7.94
N GLU A 52 -8.81 -10.35 8.42
CA GLU A 52 -9.92 -10.83 7.63
C GLU A 52 -10.27 -9.81 6.55
N ARG A 53 -11.06 -10.25 5.57
CA ARG A 53 -11.35 -9.47 4.37
C ARG A 53 -11.89 -8.06 4.67
N ASP A 54 -12.87 -7.95 5.56
CA ASP A 54 -13.48 -6.66 5.87
C ASP A 54 -12.50 -5.75 6.61
N ASP A 55 -11.73 -6.31 7.54
CA ASP A 55 -10.71 -5.57 8.28
C ASP A 55 -9.58 -5.12 7.34
N ARG A 56 -9.17 -5.97 6.39
CA ARG A 56 -8.17 -5.61 5.39
C ARG A 56 -8.60 -4.40 4.58
N LYS A 57 -9.87 -4.39 4.16
CA LYS A 57 -10.41 -3.27 3.39
C LYS A 57 -10.35 -1.97 4.18
N GLN A 58 -10.77 -1.99 5.44
CA GLN A 58 -10.73 -0.82 6.30
C GLN A 58 -9.31 -0.34 6.55
N ILE A 59 -8.38 -1.26 6.80
CA ILE A 59 -6.97 -0.92 7.04
C ILE A 59 -6.35 -0.31 5.78
N SER A 60 -6.62 -0.89 4.60
CA SER A 60 -6.14 -0.36 3.32
C SER A 60 -6.64 1.07 3.09
N GLU A 61 -7.90 1.31 3.35
CA GLU A 61 -8.50 2.65 3.21
C GLU A 61 -7.84 3.65 4.15
N LYS A 62 -7.63 3.26 5.42
CA LYS A 62 -6.96 4.12 6.40
C LYS A 62 -5.52 4.45 5.99
N ILE A 63 -4.79 3.48 5.50
CA ILE A 63 -3.44 3.70 5.01
C ILE A 63 -3.43 4.72 3.87
N CYS A 64 -4.31 4.54 2.90
CA CYS A 64 -4.40 5.46 1.76
C CYS A 64 -4.79 6.87 2.17
N VAL A 65 -5.78 7.00 3.05
CA VAL A 65 -6.21 8.32 3.55
C VAL A 65 -5.10 9.00 4.34
N SER A 66 -4.43 8.26 5.23
CA SER A 66 -3.39 8.81 6.10
C SER A 66 -2.13 9.21 5.34
N THR A 67 -1.79 8.51 4.26
CA THR A 67 -0.56 8.74 3.51
C THR A 67 -0.76 9.52 2.21
N GLY A 68 -2.00 9.68 1.77
CA GLY A 68 -2.31 10.25 0.46
C GLY A 68 -2.01 9.31 -0.71
N ALA A 69 -1.79 8.04 -0.43
CA ALA A 69 -1.52 7.04 -1.47
C ALA A 69 -2.81 6.59 -2.16
N GLU A 70 -2.67 6.08 -3.38
CA GLU A 70 -3.77 5.47 -4.11
C GLU A 70 -3.72 3.95 -4.01
N LEU A 71 -4.89 3.35 -3.86
CA LEU A 71 -5.03 1.89 -3.90
C LEU A 71 -4.97 1.44 -5.36
N ILE A 72 -3.98 0.64 -5.69
CA ILE A 72 -3.80 0.14 -7.07
C ILE A 72 -4.45 -1.23 -7.24
N GLN A 73 -4.24 -2.12 -6.27
CA GLN A 73 -4.75 -3.49 -6.35
C GLN A 73 -4.78 -4.10 -4.97
N SER A 74 -5.72 -5.02 -4.75
CA SER A 74 -5.79 -5.82 -3.52
C SER A 74 -6.03 -7.27 -3.91
N ILE A 75 -5.09 -8.15 -3.57
CA ILE A 75 -5.17 -9.59 -3.85
C ILE A 75 -4.88 -10.33 -2.55
N GLY A 76 -5.88 -11.05 -2.04
CA GLY A 76 -5.73 -11.77 -0.77
C GLY A 76 -5.32 -10.81 0.34
N GLN A 77 -4.23 -11.12 1.03
CA GLN A 77 -3.71 -10.29 2.12
C GLN A 77 -2.78 -9.16 1.65
N VAL A 78 -2.48 -9.09 0.35
CA VAL A 78 -1.54 -8.11 -0.18
C VAL A 78 -2.27 -6.97 -0.86
N THR A 79 -1.93 -5.76 -0.47
CA THR A 79 -2.47 -4.52 -1.05
C THR A 79 -1.33 -3.76 -1.72
N VAL A 80 -1.54 -3.32 -2.95
CA VAL A 80 -0.58 -2.50 -3.70
C VAL A 80 -1.03 -1.06 -3.63
N ILE A 81 -0.15 -0.18 -3.16
CA ILE A 81 -0.43 1.26 -3.07
C ILE A 81 0.67 2.06 -3.75
N TYR A 82 0.30 3.25 -4.22
CA TYR A 82 1.19 4.13 -4.96
C TYR A 82 1.02 5.58 -4.51
N ARG A 83 2.14 6.27 -4.34
CA ARG A 83 2.15 7.71 -4.10
C ARG A 83 3.33 8.33 -4.82
N LEU A 84 3.04 9.29 -5.72
CA LEU A 84 4.09 10.02 -6.41
C LEU A 84 4.90 10.85 -5.41
N ASN A 85 6.23 10.75 -5.51
CA ASN A 85 7.12 11.55 -4.68
C ASN A 85 7.53 12.81 -5.47
N PRO A 86 7.02 13.99 -5.10
CA PRO A 86 7.31 15.21 -5.85
C PRO A 86 8.74 15.70 -5.74
N LYS A 87 9.51 15.14 -4.79
CA LYS A 87 10.92 15.50 -4.59
C LYS A 87 11.89 14.59 -5.35
N LYS A 88 11.34 13.63 -6.08
CA LYS A 88 12.15 12.65 -6.78
C LYS A 88 12.37 13.03 -8.23
#